data_e88da39489de1d79ec782aaaf265846b
#
_entry.id   e88da39489de1d79ec782aaaf265846b
#
_cell.length_a   1.000
_cell.length_b   1.000
_cell.length_c   1.000
_cell.angle_alpha   90.00
_cell.angle_beta   90.00
_cell.angle_gamma   90.00
#
_symmetry.space_group_name_H-M   'P 1'
#
loop_
_entity.id
_entity.type
_entity.pdbx_description
1 polymer ?
#
loop_
_entity_poly.entity_id
_entity_poly.type
_entity_poly.pdbx_seq_one_letter_code
_entity_poly.pdbx_strand_id
1 'polypeptide(L)'
;MSHSTPHIAVFTPHYLFCNKLGLSSGSSRIYCKHKGIPKMLLQNENEFTYQKRQTDHSKNIFRFAGTEKVKMRRVILLMHMSLDGFVAGRNGEMNWITIDDEIFKDANELATTADVALYGRNTYQMMASYWPSVLANSNSTALEVEHALWMENVRKIVFSTTLENAEWNNTRLIKQNITEEVIKLKHEPGRNMIIFGSPCLTHSFMERGLIDEYRININPVVLGGGVPLFKKIQDRVNLKLSRSMTFHSGVVGLLYESKNG
;
A
#
# COMPACT_ATOMS: atom_id res chain seq x y z
N MET A 1 -19.22 -17.39 -42.24
CA MET A 1 -18.63 -16.23 -41.52
C MET A 1 -18.51 -16.65 -40.08
N SER A 2 -17.32 -17.12 -39.69
CA SER A 2 -17.05 -17.68 -38.35
C SER A 2 -16.34 -16.61 -37.49
N HIS A 3 -17.00 -16.18 -36.42
CA HIS A 3 -16.40 -15.30 -35.41
C HIS A 3 -15.55 -16.13 -34.45
N SER A 4 -14.24 -15.94 -34.49
CA SER A 4 -13.31 -16.48 -33.51
C SER A 4 -13.18 -15.52 -32.33
N THR A 5 -13.60 -15.95 -31.13
CA THR A 5 -13.36 -15.32 -29.85
C THR A 5 -11.91 -15.54 -29.41
N PRO A 6 -11.20 -14.55 -28.84
CA PRO A 6 -9.86 -14.73 -28.31
C PRO A 6 -9.91 -15.45 -26.95
N HIS A 7 -9.21 -16.56 -26.82
CA HIS A 7 -8.98 -17.25 -25.55
C HIS A 7 -8.06 -16.41 -24.66
N ILE A 8 -8.57 -15.98 -23.51
CA ILE A 8 -7.78 -15.40 -22.42
C ILE A 8 -7.13 -16.59 -21.68
N ALA A 9 -5.83 -16.74 -21.80
CA ALA A 9 -5.08 -17.71 -21.02
C ALA A 9 -4.91 -17.21 -19.57
N VAL A 10 -5.62 -17.87 -18.64
CA VAL A 10 -5.45 -17.68 -17.20
C VAL A 10 -4.18 -18.44 -16.78
N PHE A 11 -3.10 -17.72 -16.47
CA PHE A 11 -1.91 -18.30 -15.87
C PHE A 11 -2.09 -18.42 -14.36
N THR A 12 -2.20 -19.64 -13.86
CA THR A 12 -2.04 -19.96 -12.43
C THR A 12 -0.56 -20.00 -12.07
N PRO A 13 -0.09 -19.29 -11.03
CA PRO A 13 1.29 -19.35 -10.62
C PRO A 13 1.56 -20.62 -9.80
N HIS A 14 2.28 -21.58 -10.37
CA HIS A 14 2.91 -22.65 -9.59
C HIS A 14 4.14 -22.11 -8.85
N TYR A 15 4.18 -22.32 -7.55
CA TYR A 15 5.30 -21.99 -6.67
C TYR A 15 6.59 -22.68 -7.10
N LEU A 16 7.64 -21.89 -7.37
CA LEU A 16 9.00 -22.38 -7.53
C LEU A 16 9.80 -22.08 -6.25
N PHE A 17 10.16 -23.11 -5.53
CA PHE A 17 11.17 -23.05 -4.46
C PHE A 17 12.55 -22.84 -5.08
N CYS A 18 13.22 -21.74 -4.77
CA CYS A 18 14.61 -21.50 -5.11
C CYS A 18 15.49 -21.67 -3.86
N ASN A 19 16.31 -22.72 -3.83
CA ASN A 19 17.33 -22.91 -2.79
C ASN A 19 18.51 -21.94 -3.02
N LYS A 20 18.88 -21.22 -1.98
CA LYS A 20 20.04 -20.34 -1.94
C LYS A 20 21.34 -21.15 -1.99
N LEU A 21 22.14 -20.97 -3.01
CA LEU A 21 23.53 -21.45 -3.06
C LEU A 21 24.48 -20.26 -2.97
N GLY A 22 25.36 -20.33 -1.99
CA GLY A 22 26.61 -19.66 -1.69
C GLY A 22 26.94 -18.30 -2.36
N LEU A 23 27.12 -17.28 -1.54
CA LEU A 23 27.57 -15.93 -1.90
C LEU A 23 29.07 -15.89 -2.16
N SER A 24 29.47 -15.44 -3.36
CA SER A 24 30.74 -14.74 -3.59
C SER A 24 30.41 -13.38 -4.23
N SER A 25 31.13 -12.34 -3.82
CA SER A 25 30.93 -10.94 -4.16
C SER A 25 30.84 -10.68 -5.67
N GLY A 26 29.72 -10.11 -6.12
CA GLY A 26 29.51 -9.64 -7.48
C GLY A 26 28.28 -10.27 -8.14
N SER A 27 27.26 -9.45 -8.40
CA SER A 27 25.98 -9.70 -9.08
C SER A 27 25.48 -11.16 -9.14
N SER A 28 24.45 -11.46 -8.35
CA SER A 28 23.81 -12.79 -8.30
C SER A 28 23.00 -13.07 -9.56
N ARG A 29 23.39 -14.04 -10.36
CA ARG A 29 22.62 -14.55 -11.51
C ARG A 29 21.88 -15.81 -11.12
N ILE A 30 20.56 -15.78 -11.19
CA ILE A 30 19.71 -16.97 -10.99
C ILE A 30 19.49 -17.65 -12.35
N TYR A 31 19.84 -18.93 -12.46
CA TYR A 31 19.60 -19.73 -13.66
C TYR A 31 18.44 -20.70 -13.43
N CYS A 32 17.35 -20.55 -14.21
CA CYS A 32 16.29 -21.55 -14.27
C CYS A 32 16.58 -22.54 -15.40
N LYS A 33 16.64 -23.83 -15.09
CA LYS A 33 16.97 -24.93 -16.04
C LYS A 33 15.77 -25.49 -16.81
N HIS A 34 14.61 -24.82 -16.84
CA HIS A 34 13.46 -25.31 -17.61
C HIS A 34 13.31 -24.60 -18.95
N LYS A 35 13.11 -25.41 -20.01
CA LYS A 35 12.82 -24.91 -21.37
C LYS A 35 11.51 -24.10 -21.37
N GLY A 36 11.61 -22.83 -21.74
CA GLY A 36 10.44 -21.96 -21.92
C GLY A 36 10.22 -20.86 -20.86
N ILE A 37 11.02 -20.80 -19.78
CA ILE A 37 10.89 -19.77 -18.75
C ILE A 37 11.84 -18.59 -19.07
N PRO A 38 11.36 -17.33 -19.06
CA PRO A 38 12.22 -16.15 -19.26
C PRO A 38 13.28 -16.04 -18.16
N LYS A 39 14.46 -15.59 -18.55
CA LYS A 39 15.59 -15.38 -17.65
C LYS A 39 15.31 -14.19 -16.74
N MET A 40 15.34 -14.40 -15.43
CA MET A 40 15.15 -13.35 -14.43
C MET A 40 16.53 -12.86 -13.96
N LEU A 41 16.76 -11.56 -14.02
CA LEU A 41 17.99 -10.91 -13.57
C LEU A 41 17.68 -9.97 -12.41
N LEU A 42 18.35 -10.15 -11.28
CA LEU A 42 18.35 -9.21 -10.16
C LEU A 42 19.41 -8.14 -10.44
N GLN A 43 19.02 -6.90 -10.56
CA GLN A 43 19.95 -5.78 -10.72
C GLN A 43 20.17 -5.02 -9.39
N ASN A 44 19.16 -4.96 -8.53
CA ASN A 44 19.20 -4.37 -7.16
C ASN A 44 18.19 -5.11 -6.29
N GLU A 45 18.28 -5.00 -4.96
CA GLU A 45 17.38 -5.67 -4.01
C GLU A 45 15.90 -5.34 -4.19
N ASN A 46 15.57 -4.26 -4.93
CA ASN A 46 14.21 -3.75 -5.13
C ASN A 46 13.74 -3.74 -6.60
N GLU A 47 14.50 -4.30 -7.55
CA GLU A 47 14.13 -4.27 -8.96
C GLU A 47 14.26 -5.67 -9.61
N PHE A 48 13.12 -6.19 -10.13
CA PHE A 48 13.09 -7.38 -10.94
C PHE A 48 12.89 -7.00 -12.41
N THR A 49 13.73 -7.50 -13.30
CA THR A 49 13.55 -7.37 -14.74
C THR A 49 13.30 -8.73 -15.35
N TYR A 50 12.31 -8.84 -16.23
CA TYR A 50 12.13 -10.03 -17.03
C TYR A 50 12.33 -9.73 -18.51
N GLN A 51 12.92 -10.68 -19.24
CA GLN A 51 13.11 -10.57 -20.68
C GLN A 51 12.03 -11.38 -21.41
N LYS A 52 11.22 -10.69 -22.22
CA LYS A 52 10.23 -11.33 -23.09
C LYS A 52 10.91 -11.74 -24.39
N ARG A 53 10.85 -13.03 -24.74
CA ARG A 53 11.31 -13.51 -26.06
C ARG A 53 10.22 -13.22 -27.09
N GLN A 54 10.56 -12.44 -28.12
CA GLN A 54 9.79 -12.40 -29.36
C GLN A 54 10.46 -13.32 -30.38
N THR A 55 9.71 -14.27 -30.93
CA THR A 55 10.16 -15.10 -32.03
C THR A 55 9.70 -14.46 -33.32
N ASP A 56 10.65 -14.01 -34.13
CA ASP A 56 10.36 -13.63 -35.50
C ASP A 56 10.54 -14.90 -36.37
N HIS A 57 9.45 -15.38 -36.92
CA HIS A 57 9.41 -16.61 -37.72
C HIS A 57 10.15 -16.51 -39.08
N SER A 58 10.60 -15.30 -39.48
CA SER A 58 11.21 -15.12 -40.80
C SER A 58 12.73 -15.32 -40.86
N LYS A 59 13.45 -15.29 -39.69
CA LYS A 59 14.93 -15.34 -39.70
C LYS A 59 15.61 -16.08 -38.53
N ASN A 60 14.90 -16.82 -37.69
CA ASN A 60 15.47 -17.48 -36.49
C ASN A 60 16.32 -16.55 -35.58
N ILE A 61 16.13 -15.25 -35.63
CA ILE A 61 16.85 -14.27 -34.84
C ILE A 61 16.02 -13.97 -33.58
N PHE A 62 16.53 -14.41 -32.42
CA PHE A 62 15.97 -14.01 -31.13
C PHE A 62 16.32 -12.55 -30.85
N ARG A 63 15.38 -11.62 -31.04
CA ARG A 63 15.49 -10.26 -30.52
C ARG A 63 14.97 -10.24 -29.09
N PHE A 64 15.79 -9.78 -28.18
CA PHE A 64 15.33 -9.44 -26.83
C PHE A 64 14.65 -8.08 -26.89
N ALA A 65 13.33 -8.04 -26.78
CA ALA A 65 12.61 -6.81 -26.55
C ALA A 65 12.91 -6.31 -25.13
N GLY A 66 13.08 -4.99 -24.98
CA GLY A 66 13.64 -4.34 -23.80
C GLY A 66 13.08 -4.83 -22.45
N THR A 67 13.89 -4.65 -21.42
CA THR A 67 13.54 -4.93 -20.03
C THR A 67 12.46 -3.95 -19.55
N GLU A 68 11.23 -4.41 -19.38
CA GLU A 68 10.23 -3.61 -18.67
C GLU A 68 10.55 -3.67 -17.15
N LYS A 69 10.79 -2.49 -16.56
CA LYS A 69 10.87 -2.33 -15.11
C LYS A 69 9.49 -2.54 -14.52
N VAL A 70 9.29 -3.63 -13.80
CA VAL A 70 8.06 -3.78 -13.00
C VAL A 70 8.19 -2.84 -11.80
N LYS A 71 7.47 -1.74 -11.84
CA LYS A 71 7.39 -0.80 -10.71
C LYS A 71 6.68 -1.50 -9.55
N MET A 72 7.38 -1.69 -8.43
CA MET A 72 6.78 -2.23 -7.22
C MET A 72 5.71 -1.29 -6.67
N ARG A 73 4.66 -1.87 -6.13
CA ARG A 73 3.58 -1.12 -5.45
C ARG A 73 4.12 -0.55 -4.15
N ARG A 74 3.77 0.70 -3.85
CA ARG A 74 4.19 1.38 -2.63
C ARG A 74 3.12 1.20 -1.54
N VAL A 75 3.56 1.12 -0.29
CA VAL A 75 2.72 1.26 0.90
C VAL A 75 2.80 2.71 1.36
N ILE A 76 1.69 3.40 1.33
CA ILE A 76 1.55 4.81 1.70
C ILE A 76 0.77 4.88 3.01
N LEU A 77 1.32 5.51 4.02
CA LEU A 77 0.62 5.83 5.26
C LEU A 77 -0.04 7.21 5.12
N LEU A 78 -1.36 7.29 5.29
CA LEU A 78 -2.09 8.55 5.50
C LEU A 78 -2.54 8.62 6.97
N MET A 79 -2.08 9.64 7.70
CA MET A 79 -2.33 9.78 9.12
C MET A 79 -2.55 11.24 9.52
N HIS A 80 -3.60 11.49 10.32
CA HIS A 80 -3.75 12.75 11.06
C HIS A 80 -3.05 12.63 12.41
N MET A 81 -2.34 13.68 12.81
CA MET A 81 -1.55 13.71 14.02
C MET A 81 -1.70 15.08 14.70
N SER A 82 -1.73 15.13 16.02
CA SER A 82 -1.57 16.36 16.78
C SER A 82 -0.14 16.90 16.68
N LEU A 83 0.07 18.18 17.00
CA LEU A 83 1.40 18.79 16.96
C LEU A 83 2.42 18.07 17.88
N ASP A 84 1.94 17.51 19.00
CA ASP A 84 2.73 16.75 19.96
C ASP A 84 2.76 15.22 19.70
N GLY A 85 2.34 14.77 18.51
CA GLY A 85 2.62 13.42 18.00
C GLY A 85 1.60 12.35 18.32
N PHE A 86 0.37 12.69 18.73
CA PHE A 86 -0.70 11.74 19.00
C PHE A 86 -1.68 11.63 17.83
N VAL A 87 -2.24 10.44 17.62
CA VAL A 87 -3.22 10.13 16.56
C VAL A 87 -4.63 9.89 17.10
N ALA A 88 -4.75 9.80 18.41
CA ALA A 88 -6.01 9.77 19.15
C ALA A 88 -5.77 10.25 20.57
N GLY A 89 -6.80 10.76 21.23
CA GLY A 89 -6.78 11.12 22.64
C GLY A 89 -6.63 9.90 23.57
N ARG A 90 -6.66 10.12 24.88
CA ARG A 90 -6.43 9.06 25.90
C ARG A 90 -7.47 7.95 25.87
N ASN A 91 -8.73 8.30 25.51
CA ASN A 91 -9.84 7.34 25.39
C ASN A 91 -10.13 6.99 23.90
N GLY A 92 -9.23 7.34 22.99
CA GLY A 92 -9.39 7.07 21.56
C GLY A 92 -10.15 8.13 20.79
N GLU A 93 -10.41 9.31 21.38
CA GLU A 93 -11.15 10.41 20.74
C GLU A 93 -10.35 11.00 19.57
N MET A 94 -11.07 11.32 18.49
CA MET A 94 -10.52 11.91 17.25
C MET A 94 -11.29 13.18 16.83
N ASN A 95 -12.15 13.73 17.70
CA ASN A 95 -12.95 14.93 17.45
C ASN A 95 -12.14 16.23 17.29
N TRP A 96 -10.84 16.18 17.53
CA TRP A 96 -9.88 17.25 17.34
C TRP A 96 -9.29 17.27 15.91
N ILE A 97 -9.53 16.23 15.12
CA ILE A 97 -9.07 16.17 13.73
C ILE A 97 -9.89 17.13 12.89
N THR A 98 -9.22 18.08 12.27
CA THR A 98 -9.84 18.98 11.30
C THR A 98 -9.74 18.37 9.90
N ILE A 99 -10.89 18.24 9.26
CA ILE A 99 -11.01 17.81 7.87
C ILE A 99 -11.85 18.87 7.14
N ASP A 100 -11.22 19.62 6.26
CA ASP A 100 -11.88 20.56 5.36
C ASP A 100 -11.92 20.01 3.92
N ASP A 101 -12.55 20.73 3.00
CA ASP A 101 -12.68 20.30 1.61
C ASP A 101 -11.33 20.13 0.89
N GLU A 102 -10.30 20.90 1.27
CA GLU A 102 -8.97 20.79 0.68
C GLU A 102 -8.28 19.51 1.12
N ILE A 103 -8.35 19.18 2.43
CA ILE A 103 -7.81 17.93 3.00
C ILE A 103 -8.55 16.73 2.41
N PHE A 104 -9.88 16.85 2.26
CA PHE A 104 -10.71 15.80 1.69
C PHE A 104 -10.36 15.54 0.21
N LYS A 105 -10.16 16.62 -0.54
CA LYS A 105 -9.73 16.55 -1.94
C LYS A 105 -8.35 15.90 -2.09
N ASP A 106 -7.36 16.28 -1.26
CA ASP A 106 -6.03 15.64 -1.26
C ASP A 106 -6.12 14.13 -0.94
N ALA A 107 -7.00 13.76 0.00
CA ALA A 107 -7.26 12.35 0.33
C ALA A 107 -7.91 11.59 -0.85
N ASN A 108 -8.85 12.19 -1.57
CA ASN A 108 -9.48 11.60 -2.76
C ASN A 108 -8.47 11.46 -3.91
N GLU A 109 -7.65 12.49 -4.16
CA GLU A 109 -6.55 12.40 -5.14
C GLU A 109 -5.58 11.27 -4.80
N LEU A 110 -5.21 11.13 -3.53
CA LEU A 110 -4.39 10.00 -3.08
C LEU A 110 -5.09 8.66 -3.33
N ALA A 111 -6.38 8.54 -3.01
CA ALA A 111 -7.18 7.33 -3.20
C ALA A 111 -7.15 6.85 -4.66
N THR A 112 -7.19 7.77 -5.64
CA THR A 112 -7.09 7.41 -7.07
C THR A 112 -5.77 6.72 -7.44
N THR A 113 -4.71 6.93 -6.68
CA THR A 113 -3.38 6.33 -6.91
C THR A 113 -3.26 4.91 -6.37
N ALA A 114 -4.29 4.41 -5.67
CA ALA A 114 -4.26 3.12 -4.99
C ALA A 114 -5.43 2.21 -5.41
N ASP A 115 -5.25 0.92 -5.20
CA ASP A 115 -6.27 -0.11 -5.41
C ASP A 115 -6.39 -1.07 -4.22
N VAL A 116 -5.66 -0.81 -3.13
CA VAL A 116 -5.75 -1.55 -1.88
C VAL A 116 -5.73 -0.61 -0.69
N ALA A 117 -6.66 -0.80 0.23
CA ALA A 117 -6.69 -0.19 1.55
C ALA A 117 -6.24 -1.21 2.63
N LEU A 118 -5.31 -0.80 3.48
CA LEU A 118 -4.71 -1.65 4.52
C LEU A 118 -5.18 -1.18 5.90
N TYR A 119 -5.70 -2.11 6.70
CA TYR A 119 -6.29 -1.82 8.01
C TYR A 119 -5.80 -2.76 9.10
N GLY A 120 -5.68 -2.25 10.33
CA GLY A 120 -5.79 -3.05 11.54
C GLY A 120 -7.26 -3.15 11.98
N ARG A 121 -7.55 -4.08 12.90
CA ARG A 121 -8.93 -4.42 13.34
C ARG A 121 -9.78 -3.18 13.69
N ASN A 122 -9.31 -2.37 14.63
CA ASN A 122 -10.13 -1.26 15.17
C ASN A 122 -10.49 -0.23 14.08
N THR A 123 -9.51 0.14 13.25
CA THR A 123 -9.75 1.07 12.15
C THR A 123 -10.65 0.45 11.10
N TYR A 124 -10.48 -0.83 10.78
CA TYR A 124 -11.38 -1.55 9.89
C TYR A 124 -12.83 -1.50 10.36
N GLN A 125 -13.08 -1.84 11.63
CA GLN A 125 -14.43 -1.83 12.20
C GLN A 125 -15.05 -0.43 12.18
N MET A 126 -14.27 0.60 12.52
CA MET A 126 -14.70 2.00 12.45
C MET A 126 -15.05 2.42 11.02
N MET A 127 -14.20 2.13 10.04
CA MET A 127 -14.42 2.47 8.63
C MET A 127 -15.61 1.71 8.03
N ALA A 128 -15.75 0.41 8.37
CA ALA A 128 -16.85 -0.42 7.92
C ALA A 128 -18.22 0.02 8.48
N SER A 129 -18.26 0.66 9.65
CA SER A 129 -19.50 1.22 10.20
C SER A 129 -19.82 2.61 9.63
N TYR A 130 -18.81 3.41 9.30
CA TYR A 130 -18.98 4.80 8.89
C TYR A 130 -19.26 4.96 7.39
N TRP A 131 -18.40 4.45 6.52
CA TRP A 131 -18.48 4.74 5.08
C TRP A 131 -19.76 4.26 4.38
N PRO A 132 -20.32 3.09 4.68
CA PRO A 132 -21.61 2.71 4.13
C PRO A 132 -22.75 3.67 4.54
N SER A 133 -22.68 4.28 5.74
CA SER A 133 -23.68 5.24 6.20
C SER A 133 -23.63 6.57 5.44
N VAL A 134 -22.44 6.97 4.95
CA VAL A 134 -22.26 8.17 4.10
C VAL A 134 -23.03 8.01 2.78
N LEU A 135 -23.00 6.83 2.17
CA LEU A 135 -23.73 6.55 0.92
C LEU A 135 -25.24 6.56 1.12
N ALA A 136 -25.73 6.26 2.32
CA ALA A 136 -27.14 6.26 2.66
C ALA A 136 -27.66 7.67 3.11
N ASN A 137 -26.75 8.61 3.37
CA ASN A 137 -27.11 9.94 3.90
C ASN A 137 -27.26 10.95 2.75
N SER A 138 -28.48 11.47 2.55
CA SER A 138 -28.79 12.47 1.52
C SER A 138 -28.09 13.83 1.71
N ASN A 139 -27.54 14.09 2.89
CA ASN A 139 -26.83 15.34 3.21
C ASN A 139 -25.31 15.22 3.01
N SER A 140 -24.81 14.06 2.60
CA SER A 140 -23.39 13.89 2.30
C SER A 140 -22.96 14.77 1.12
N THR A 141 -21.78 15.39 1.24
CA THR A 141 -21.21 16.20 0.18
C THR A 141 -20.76 15.32 -1.00
N ALA A 142 -20.59 15.90 -2.17
CA ALA A 142 -20.10 15.16 -3.34
C ALA A 142 -18.72 14.53 -3.09
N LEU A 143 -17.82 15.21 -2.37
CA LEU A 143 -16.49 14.70 -2.01
C LEU A 143 -16.58 13.49 -1.07
N GLU A 144 -17.48 13.54 -0.07
CA GLU A 144 -17.71 12.41 0.85
C GLU A 144 -18.27 11.20 0.10
N VAL A 145 -19.23 11.41 -0.80
CA VAL A 145 -19.82 10.34 -1.62
C VAL A 145 -18.75 9.72 -2.53
N GLU A 146 -17.91 10.52 -3.18
CA GLU A 146 -16.81 10.04 -4.02
C GLU A 146 -15.86 9.13 -3.21
N HIS A 147 -15.44 9.59 -2.02
CA HIS A 147 -14.57 8.80 -1.13
C HIS A 147 -15.26 7.52 -0.66
N ALA A 148 -16.53 7.60 -0.26
CA ALA A 148 -17.31 6.46 0.21
C ALA A 148 -17.47 5.40 -0.90
N LEU A 149 -17.69 5.82 -2.16
CA LEU A 149 -17.73 4.92 -3.32
C LEU A 149 -16.38 4.24 -3.54
N TRP A 150 -15.27 4.97 -3.40
CA TRP A 150 -13.94 4.37 -3.48
C TRP A 150 -13.73 3.36 -2.35
N MET A 151 -14.07 3.73 -1.10
CA MET A 151 -13.97 2.86 0.08
C MET A 151 -14.80 1.57 -0.08
N GLU A 152 -15.98 1.65 -0.68
CA GLU A 152 -16.82 0.47 -0.92
C GLU A 152 -16.18 -0.49 -1.95
N ASN A 153 -15.60 0.05 -3.00
CA ASN A 153 -15.10 -0.73 -4.14
C ASN A 153 -13.64 -1.19 -4.00
N VAL A 154 -12.80 -0.48 -3.24
CA VAL A 154 -11.38 -0.81 -3.07
C VAL A 154 -11.20 -2.20 -2.42
N ARG A 155 -10.17 -2.93 -2.83
CA ARG A 155 -9.75 -4.16 -2.13
C ARG A 155 -9.23 -3.81 -0.74
N LYS A 156 -9.79 -4.40 0.30
CA LYS A 156 -9.41 -4.18 1.70
C LYS A 156 -8.60 -5.37 2.21
N ILE A 157 -7.49 -5.08 2.87
CA ILE A 157 -6.68 -6.10 3.56
C ILE A 157 -6.65 -5.72 5.04
N VAL A 158 -7.14 -6.63 5.89
CA VAL A 158 -7.18 -6.44 7.34
C VAL A 158 -6.16 -7.35 8.00
N PHE A 159 -5.27 -6.75 8.78
CA PHE A 159 -4.29 -7.49 9.58
C PHE A 159 -4.77 -7.58 11.02
N SER A 160 -5.15 -8.79 11.45
CA SER A 160 -5.63 -9.03 12.81
C SER A 160 -5.53 -10.49 13.20
N THR A 161 -5.01 -10.75 14.39
CA THR A 161 -4.99 -12.10 15.01
C THR A 161 -6.28 -12.43 15.76
N THR A 162 -7.11 -11.41 16.07
CA THR A 162 -8.28 -11.52 16.95
C THR A 162 -9.62 -11.29 16.26
N LEU A 163 -9.62 -10.75 15.03
CA LEU A 163 -10.84 -10.63 14.23
C LEU A 163 -11.16 -12.01 13.65
N GLU A 164 -12.39 -12.47 13.84
CA GLU A 164 -12.81 -13.77 13.30
C GLU A 164 -13.20 -13.66 11.83
N ASN A 165 -14.04 -12.69 11.50
CA ASN A 165 -14.56 -12.44 10.15
C ASN A 165 -14.43 -10.97 9.77
N ALA A 166 -14.31 -10.70 8.49
CA ALA A 166 -14.28 -9.37 7.90
C ALA A 166 -15.37 -9.32 6.80
N GLU A 167 -16.52 -8.74 7.14
CA GLU A 167 -17.75 -8.83 6.34
C GLU A 167 -17.91 -7.69 5.33
N TRP A 168 -17.18 -6.58 5.51
CA TRP A 168 -17.24 -5.47 4.54
C TRP A 168 -16.75 -5.93 3.17
N ASN A 169 -17.47 -5.50 2.13
CA ASN A 169 -17.24 -5.91 0.76
C ASN A 169 -15.74 -5.85 0.35
N ASN A 170 -15.29 -6.75 -0.52
CA ASN A 170 -13.91 -6.84 -1.04
C ASN A 170 -12.82 -6.95 0.05
N THR A 171 -13.12 -7.56 1.20
CA THR A 171 -12.18 -7.67 2.31
C THR A 171 -11.52 -9.04 2.39
N ARG A 172 -10.19 -9.04 2.59
CA ARG A 172 -9.38 -10.22 2.94
C ARG A 172 -8.76 -10.04 4.32
N LEU A 173 -8.95 -11.01 5.22
CA LEU A 173 -8.34 -11.04 6.54
C LEU A 173 -7.02 -11.81 6.51
N ILE A 174 -5.97 -11.21 7.09
CA ILE A 174 -4.63 -11.82 7.26
C ILE A 174 -4.34 -11.90 8.76
N LYS A 175 -4.13 -13.13 9.26
CA LYS A 175 -3.92 -13.39 10.70
C LYS A 175 -2.46 -13.55 11.10
N GLN A 176 -1.56 -13.84 10.16
CA GLN A 176 -0.14 -14.12 10.40
C GLN A 176 0.73 -13.77 9.18
N ASN A 177 2.05 -13.84 9.34
CA ASN A 177 3.03 -13.65 8.26
C ASN A 177 2.89 -12.28 7.57
N ILE A 178 2.74 -11.21 8.37
CA ILE A 178 2.49 -9.84 7.87
C ILE A 178 3.54 -9.42 6.84
N THR A 179 4.83 -9.66 7.13
CA THR A 179 5.94 -9.23 6.27
C THR A 179 5.88 -9.90 4.91
N GLU A 180 5.75 -11.22 4.88
CA GLU A 180 5.68 -12.02 3.65
C GLU A 180 4.46 -11.65 2.81
N GLU A 181 3.30 -11.45 3.45
CA GLU A 181 2.08 -11.07 2.75
C GLU A 181 2.18 -9.66 2.14
N VAL A 182 2.77 -8.69 2.84
CA VAL A 182 2.97 -7.34 2.31
C VAL A 182 3.99 -7.34 1.17
N ILE A 183 5.10 -8.07 1.31
CA ILE A 183 6.09 -8.21 0.24
C ILE A 183 5.44 -8.85 -1.00
N LYS A 184 4.63 -9.88 -0.83
CA LYS A 184 3.88 -10.51 -1.91
C LYS A 184 2.94 -9.52 -2.60
N LEU A 185 2.17 -8.72 -1.82
CA LEU A 185 1.30 -7.68 -2.35
C LEU A 185 2.09 -6.61 -3.12
N LYS A 186 3.28 -6.21 -2.66
CA LYS A 186 4.14 -5.25 -3.38
C LYS A 186 4.58 -5.75 -4.76
N HIS A 187 4.68 -7.06 -4.95
CA HIS A 187 5.06 -7.68 -6.23
C HIS A 187 3.85 -8.03 -7.14
N GLU A 188 2.62 -7.96 -6.64
CA GLU A 188 1.43 -8.13 -7.47
C GLU A 188 1.29 -6.96 -8.46
N PRO A 189 0.76 -7.17 -9.67
CA PRO A 189 0.35 -6.06 -10.54
C PRO A 189 -0.70 -5.19 -9.87
N GLY A 190 -0.60 -3.87 -10.02
CA GLY A 190 -1.60 -2.95 -9.46
C GLY A 190 -1.03 -1.57 -9.14
N ARG A 191 -1.87 -0.76 -8.48
CA ARG A 191 -1.52 0.58 -7.99
C ARG A 191 -0.97 0.50 -6.57
N ASN A 192 -0.81 1.64 -5.90
CA ASN A 192 -0.31 1.70 -4.52
C ASN A 192 -1.29 1.07 -3.52
N MET A 193 -0.82 0.89 -2.30
CA MET A 193 -1.58 0.44 -1.13
C MET A 193 -1.57 1.55 -0.09
N ILE A 194 -2.73 1.86 0.52
CA ILE A 194 -2.84 2.95 1.51
C ILE A 194 -3.20 2.37 2.87
N ILE A 195 -2.47 2.78 3.92
CA ILE A 195 -2.87 2.61 5.31
C ILE A 195 -3.63 3.88 5.71
N PHE A 196 -4.92 3.75 6.00
CA PHE A 196 -5.73 4.83 6.57
C PHE A 196 -5.71 4.74 8.09
N GLY A 197 -4.98 5.63 8.75
CA GLY A 197 -4.87 5.59 10.20
C GLY A 197 -4.25 4.29 10.71
N SER A 198 -4.92 3.61 11.65
CA SER A 198 -4.51 2.30 12.19
C SER A 198 -3.15 2.31 12.91
N PRO A 199 -3.03 2.97 14.09
CA PRO A 199 -1.76 3.13 14.79
C PRO A 199 -1.02 1.80 15.03
N CYS A 200 -1.73 0.76 15.46
CA CYS A 200 -1.12 -0.55 15.74
C CYS A 200 -0.54 -1.20 14.48
N LEU A 201 -1.24 -1.09 13.33
CA LEU A 201 -0.73 -1.60 12.07
C LEU A 201 0.48 -0.79 11.61
N THR A 202 0.40 0.55 11.72
CA THR A 202 1.49 1.46 11.38
C THR A 202 2.76 1.14 12.17
N HIS A 203 2.67 0.94 13.49
CA HIS A 203 3.81 0.54 14.31
C HIS A 203 4.42 -0.78 13.81
N SER A 204 3.59 -1.79 13.55
CA SER A 204 4.03 -3.09 13.05
C SER A 204 4.73 -2.99 11.69
N PHE A 205 4.24 -2.12 10.81
CA PHE A 205 4.83 -1.90 9.48
C PHE A 205 6.12 -1.08 9.55
N MET A 206 6.18 -0.09 10.44
CA MET A 206 7.39 0.71 10.66
C MET A 206 8.54 -0.13 11.20
N GLU A 207 8.28 -0.98 12.20
CA GLU A 207 9.27 -1.91 12.76
C GLU A 207 9.88 -2.86 11.71
N ARG A 208 9.14 -3.13 10.63
CA ARG A 208 9.53 -4.03 9.53
C ARG A 208 10.01 -3.33 8.27
N GLY A 209 10.08 -1.99 8.28
CA GLY A 209 10.48 -1.21 7.11
C GLY A 209 9.54 -1.37 5.90
N LEU A 210 8.24 -1.62 6.13
CA LEU A 210 7.28 -1.90 5.07
C LEU A 210 6.62 -0.65 4.46
N ILE A 211 6.74 0.52 5.12
CA ILE A 211 6.15 1.79 4.66
C ILE A 211 7.13 2.52 3.75
N ASP A 212 6.70 2.84 2.54
CA ASP A 212 7.51 3.52 1.52
C ASP A 212 7.28 5.04 1.55
N GLU A 213 6.08 5.48 1.92
CA GLU A 213 5.70 6.91 1.94
C GLU A 213 4.85 7.21 3.17
N TYR A 214 5.15 8.35 3.81
CA TYR A 214 4.43 8.87 4.97
C TYR A 214 3.76 10.19 4.58
N ARG A 215 2.42 10.23 4.60
CA ARG A 215 1.61 11.44 4.48
C ARG A 215 1.01 11.74 5.84
N ILE A 216 1.53 12.76 6.51
CA ILE A 216 1.17 13.12 7.86
C ILE A 216 0.52 14.50 7.86
N ASN A 217 -0.75 14.56 8.23
CA ASN A 217 -1.50 15.79 8.42
C ASN A 217 -1.39 16.23 9.88
N ILE A 218 -0.54 17.22 10.16
CA ILE A 218 -0.33 17.77 11.50
C ILE A 218 -1.44 18.79 11.76
N ASN A 219 -2.31 18.48 12.72
CA ASN A 219 -3.38 19.37 13.17
C ASN A 219 -2.83 20.40 14.16
N PRO A 220 -3.33 21.64 14.16
CA PRO A 220 -2.87 22.73 15.04
C PRO A 220 -3.44 22.57 16.46
N VAL A 221 -3.15 21.45 17.11
CA VAL A 221 -3.63 21.09 18.46
C VAL A 221 -2.53 20.34 19.22
N VAL A 222 -2.46 20.55 20.53
CA VAL A 222 -1.64 19.82 21.48
C VAL A 222 -2.57 19.05 22.40
N LEU A 223 -2.42 17.72 22.48
CA LEU A 223 -3.28 16.85 23.28
C LEU A 223 -2.72 16.56 24.69
N GLY A 224 -1.40 16.68 24.86
CA GLY A 224 -0.72 16.40 26.13
C GLY A 224 -0.75 14.91 26.53
N GLY A 225 -1.24 14.03 25.66
CA GLY A 225 -1.30 12.58 25.89
C GLY A 225 -2.32 11.90 24.98
N GLY A 226 -2.18 10.58 24.82
CA GLY A 226 -3.04 9.80 23.93
C GLY A 226 -2.31 8.63 23.29
N VAL A 227 -2.77 8.22 22.12
CA VAL A 227 -2.14 7.18 21.31
C VAL A 227 -1.06 7.81 20.42
N PRO A 228 0.25 7.59 20.68
CA PRO A 228 1.30 8.20 19.90
C PRO A 228 1.42 7.54 18.52
N LEU A 229 1.75 8.34 17.48
CA LEU A 229 2.06 7.80 16.16
C LEU A 229 3.39 7.01 16.18
N PHE A 230 4.41 7.57 16.82
CA PHE A 230 5.73 6.97 16.89
C PHE A 230 5.95 6.34 18.27
N LYS A 231 5.88 5.01 18.33
CA LYS A 231 5.99 4.25 19.58
C LYS A 231 6.90 3.05 19.37
N LYS A 232 7.81 2.82 20.35
CA LYS A 232 8.70 1.65 20.40
C LYS A 232 9.57 1.44 19.14
N ILE A 233 9.94 2.53 18.46
CA ILE A 233 10.86 2.46 17.33
C ILE A 233 12.24 2.17 17.90
N GLN A 234 12.80 1.00 17.59
CA GLN A 234 14.14 0.59 18.06
C GLN A 234 15.22 1.21 17.18
N ASP A 235 15.06 1.15 15.87
CA ASP A 235 16.02 1.67 14.92
C ASP A 235 15.55 2.98 14.29
N ARG A 236 16.50 3.87 14.01
CA ARG A 236 16.21 5.13 13.34
C ARG A 236 15.62 4.90 11.95
N VAL A 237 14.46 5.48 11.67
CA VAL A 237 13.90 5.56 10.33
C VAL A 237 14.29 6.90 9.70
N ASN A 238 15.12 6.88 8.66
CA ASN A 238 15.51 8.09 7.94
C ASN A 238 14.50 8.39 6.84
N LEU A 239 13.96 9.60 6.86
CA LEU A 239 12.95 10.08 5.92
C LEU A 239 13.51 11.24 5.09
N LYS A 240 13.05 11.37 3.85
CA LYS A 240 13.32 12.50 2.97
C LYS A 240 12.03 13.25 2.73
N LEU A 241 11.97 14.54 3.10
CA LEU A 241 10.82 15.37 2.76
C LEU A 241 10.73 15.51 1.23
N SER A 242 9.58 15.16 0.69
CA SER A 242 9.25 15.26 -0.72
C SER A 242 8.34 16.45 -1.01
N ARG A 243 7.36 16.69 -0.13
CA ARG A 243 6.40 17.79 -0.26
C ARG A 243 5.92 18.26 1.11
N SER A 244 5.62 19.56 1.24
CA SER A 244 4.83 20.11 2.34
C SER A 244 3.74 21.01 1.79
N MET A 245 2.61 21.09 2.48
CA MET A 245 1.49 21.95 2.13
C MET A 245 0.82 22.47 3.40
N THR A 246 0.26 23.67 3.35
CA THR A 246 -0.55 24.23 4.42
C THR A 246 -1.97 24.39 3.92
N PHE A 247 -2.92 23.81 4.64
CA PHE A 247 -4.34 23.93 4.35
C PHE A 247 -4.94 25.17 5.02
N HIS A 248 -6.07 25.67 4.52
CA HIS A 248 -6.74 26.85 5.09
C HIS A 248 -7.12 26.68 6.56
N SER A 249 -7.41 25.46 6.99
CA SER A 249 -7.68 25.09 8.39
C SER A 249 -6.48 25.23 9.33
N GLY A 250 -5.28 25.53 8.80
CA GLY A 250 -4.03 25.56 9.57
C GLY A 250 -3.39 24.18 9.75
N VAL A 251 -3.98 23.11 9.22
CA VAL A 251 -3.35 21.79 9.14
C VAL A 251 -2.16 21.85 8.19
N VAL A 252 -1.04 21.20 8.57
CA VAL A 252 0.17 21.08 7.73
C VAL A 252 0.30 19.65 7.26
N GLY A 253 0.19 19.45 5.95
CA GLY A 253 0.45 18.17 5.28
C GLY A 253 1.94 18.02 4.99
N LEU A 254 2.54 16.92 5.43
CA LEU A 254 3.93 16.55 5.19
C LEU A 254 3.98 15.21 4.45
N LEU A 255 4.69 15.18 3.33
CA LEU A 255 4.95 13.98 2.56
C LEU A 255 6.43 13.63 2.64
N TYR A 256 6.74 12.48 3.24
CA TYR A 256 8.08 11.94 3.34
C TYR A 256 8.20 10.61 2.60
N GLU A 257 9.35 10.37 2.02
CA GLU A 257 9.75 9.07 1.47
C GLU A 257 10.73 8.37 2.42
N SER A 258 10.56 7.07 2.60
CA SER A 258 11.54 6.25 3.31
C SER A 258 12.84 6.18 2.49
N LYS A 259 13.99 6.38 3.14
CA LYS A 259 15.31 6.23 2.49
C LYS A 259 15.76 4.78 2.34
N ASN A 260 14.99 3.84 2.89
CA ASN A 260 15.29 2.41 2.88
C ASN A 260 14.44 1.64 1.84
N GLY A 261 13.79 2.37 0.91
CA GLY A 261 13.01 1.83 -0.19
C GLY A 261 13.75 1.88 -1.52
#